data_172a85f61292d392d8fbc1755c84f898
#
_entry.id   172a85f61292d392d8fbc1755c84f898
#
_cell.length_a   1.000
_cell.length_b   1.000
_cell.length_c   1.000
_cell.angle_alpha   90.00
_cell.angle_beta   90.00
_cell.angle_gamma   90.00
#
_symmetry.space_group_name_H-M   'P 1'
#
loop_
_entity.id
_entity.type
_entity.pdbx_description
1 polymer ?
#
loop_
_entity_poly.entity_id
_entity_poly.type
_entity_poly.pdbx_seq_one_letter_code
_entity_poly.pdbx_strand_id
1 'polypeptide(L)'
;MKRSLWVAIAVGLLLAPMSFGPARADTALDMATFTCQDWLDASDDERDLMLVWLRGYLGGRAGTSLYYSDATRTDRTKMEVYCRAHLAIGVISAMGLLLH
;
A
#
# COMPACT_ATOMS: atom_id res chain seq x y z
N MET A 1 -55.28 -4.92 -8.35
CA MET A 1 -54.91 -4.98 -8.06
C MET A 1 -54.02 -4.61 -7.64
N LYS A 2 -54.03 -4.34 -7.50
CA LYS A 2 -53.37 -4.10 -7.12
C LYS A 2 -52.47 -4.32 -6.67
N ARG A 3 -52.26 -4.66 -6.46
CA ARG A 3 -51.53 -5.01 -5.87
C ARG A 3 -50.42 -5.21 -6.12
N SER A 4 -50.28 -5.30 -6.47
CA SER A 4 -49.42 -5.78 -6.78
C SER A 4 -48.39 -5.04 -6.97
N LEU A 5 -48.36 -4.46 -7.16
CA LEU A 5 -47.47 -3.76 -7.40
C LEU A 5 -46.61 -3.51 -6.45
N TRP A 6 -46.80 -3.42 -5.55
CA TRP A 6 -46.16 -3.15 -4.58
C TRP A 6 -45.10 -3.95 -4.37
N VAL A 7 -45.21 -4.64 -4.45
CA VAL A 7 -44.43 -5.55 -4.33
C VAL A 7 -43.22 -5.31 -4.89
N ALA A 8 -43.18 -5.08 -5.86
CA ALA A 8 -42.08 -4.88 -6.54
C ALA A 8 -41.25 -4.10 -5.82
N ILE A 9 -41.72 -3.24 -5.23
CA ILE A 9 -41.01 -2.44 -4.54
C ILE A 9 -40.07 -3.00 -3.76
N ALA A 10 -40.43 -3.80 -3.13
CA ALA A 10 -39.62 -4.30 -2.22
C ALA A 10 -38.39 -4.64 -2.86
N VAL A 11 -38.48 -5.10 -3.78
CA VAL A 11 -37.42 -5.46 -4.43
C VAL A 11 -36.48 -4.49 -4.61
N GLY A 12 -36.85 -3.53 -4.99
CA GLY A 12 -35.94 -2.59 -5.32
C GLY A 12 -35.02 -2.41 -4.30
N LEU A 13 -35.53 -2.26 -3.20
CA LEU A 13 -34.67 -1.93 -2.26
C LEU A 13 -33.66 -2.82 -2.06
N LEU A 14 -33.90 -3.91 -2.14
CA LEU A 14 -32.91 -4.68 -1.76
C LEU A 14 -31.75 -4.49 -2.49
N LEU A 15 -31.75 -4.05 -3.50
CA LEU A 15 -30.62 -3.90 -4.19
C LEU A 15 -29.78 -2.96 -3.70
N ALA A 16 -30.18 -2.10 -3.14
CA ALA A 16 -29.43 -1.06 -2.71
C ALA A 16 -28.22 -1.58 -2.13
N PRO A 17 -28.27 -2.43 -1.43
CA PRO A 17 -27.19 -2.86 -0.74
C PRO A 17 -26.02 -3.02 -1.48
N MET A 18 -26.13 -3.36 -2.45
CA MET A 18 -25.02 -3.60 -3.09
C MET A 18 -24.19 -2.56 -3.22
N SER A 19 -24.55 -1.59 -3.02
CA SER A 19 -23.74 -0.56 -3.27
C SER A 19 -22.57 -0.64 -2.50
N PHE A 20 -22.64 -1.23 -1.46
CA PHE A 20 -21.57 -1.15 -0.71
C PHE A 20 -20.39 -1.64 -1.25
N GLY A 21 -20.38 -2.37 -2.06
CA GLY A 21 -19.18 -2.88 -2.46
C GLY A 21 -18.15 -1.93 -2.72
N PRO A 22 -18.34 -1.07 -3.44
CA PRO A 22 -17.37 -0.22 -3.88
C PRO A 22 -16.77 0.55 -2.88
N ALA A 23 -17.44 0.78 -2.00
CA ALA A 23 -16.94 1.60 -1.08
C ALA A 23 -15.56 1.41 -0.78
N ARG A 24 -15.15 0.39 -0.68
CA ARG A 24 -13.94 0.28 -0.26
C ARG A 24 -13.02 0.43 -1.17
N ALA A 25 -13.20 0.98 -1.88
CA ALA A 25 -12.36 1.16 -2.86
C ALA A 25 -10.99 1.19 -2.42
N ASP A 26 -10.17 0.99 -3.22
CA ASP A 26 -8.83 0.98 -2.91
C ASP A 26 -8.32 2.34 -2.70
N THR A 27 -7.44 2.49 -1.82
CA THR A 27 -6.76 3.73 -1.59
C THR A 27 -5.35 3.55 -2.07
N ALA A 28 -5.00 4.21 -3.11
CA ALA A 28 -3.65 4.13 -3.63
C ALA A 28 -2.71 4.97 -2.78
N LEU A 29 -1.54 4.45 -2.54
CA LEU A 29 -0.50 5.21 -1.87
C LEU A 29 0.50 5.67 -2.90
N ASP A 30 0.79 6.96 -2.90
CA ASP A 30 1.79 7.47 -3.83
C ASP A 30 3.15 7.37 -3.15
N MET A 31 3.91 6.37 -3.52
CA MET A 31 5.20 6.12 -2.89
C MET A 31 6.20 7.24 -3.17
N ALA A 32 5.96 8.07 -4.18
CA ALA A 32 6.85 9.19 -4.45
C ALA A 32 6.77 10.25 -3.35
N THR A 33 5.66 10.30 -2.64
CA THR A 33 5.49 11.28 -1.55
C THR A 33 5.50 10.62 -0.17
N PHE A 34 5.67 9.32 -0.10
CA PHE A 34 5.66 8.61 1.17
C PHE A 34 6.99 8.83 1.86
N THR A 35 6.95 9.25 3.12
CA THR A 35 8.18 9.61 3.84
C THR A 35 8.61 8.53 4.82
N CYS A 36 9.80 8.67 5.34
CA CYS A 36 10.28 7.82 6.42
C CYS A 36 9.32 7.81 7.62
N GLN A 37 8.76 8.97 7.96
CA GLN A 37 7.80 9.03 9.06
C GLN A 37 6.57 8.17 8.73
N ASP A 38 6.07 8.27 7.50
CA ASP A 38 4.91 7.50 7.09
C ASP A 38 5.21 6.00 7.18
N TRP A 39 6.41 5.60 6.79
CA TRP A 39 6.80 4.19 6.83
C TRP A 39 6.90 3.70 8.27
N LEU A 40 7.47 4.51 9.16
CA LEU A 40 7.59 4.13 10.57
C LEU A 40 6.22 4.03 11.23
N ASP A 41 5.23 4.79 10.76
CA ASP A 41 3.90 4.78 11.34
C ASP A 41 3.05 3.62 10.79
N ALA A 42 3.50 2.92 9.77
CA ALA A 42 2.75 1.82 9.20
C ALA A 42 2.90 0.56 10.06
N SER A 43 2.02 -0.40 9.85
CA SER A 43 2.12 -1.66 10.58
C SER A 43 3.32 -2.47 10.09
N ASP A 44 3.74 -3.45 10.85
CA ASP A 44 4.88 -4.27 10.48
C ASP A 44 4.69 -4.94 9.14
N ASP A 45 3.50 -5.49 8.89
CA ASP A 45 3.23 -6.16 7.63
C ASP A 45 3.26 -5.16 6.47
N GLU A 46 2.72 -3.98 6.67
CA GLU A 46 2.74 -2.97 5.63
C GLU A 46 4.16 -2.49 5.35
N ARG A 47 4.95 -2.32 6.39
CA ARG A 47 6.34 -1.92 6.19
C ARG A 47 7.09 -2.94 5.34
N ASP A 48 6.87 -4.22 5.60
CA ASP A 48 7.54 -5.26 4.85
C ASP A 48 7.09 -5.29 3.39
N LEU A 49 5.80 -5.12 3.14
CA LEU A 49 5.31 -5.08 1.78
C LEU A 49 5.88 -3.87 1.03
N MET A 50 5.99 -2.75 1.69
CA MET A 50 6.57 -1.58 1.07
C MET A 50 8.05 -1.77 0.74
N LEU A 51 8.77 -2.52 1.57
CA LEU A 51 10.18 -2.80 1.30
C LEU A 51 10.32 -3.68 0.05
N VAL A 52 9.45 -4.65 -0.10
CA VAL A 52 9.46 -5.49 -1.29
C VAL A 52 9.17 -4.64 -2.52
N TRP A 53 8.18 -3.75 -2.41
CA TRP A 53 7.85 -2.86 -3.51
C TRP A 53 9.04 -1.95 -3.85
N LEU A 54 9.68 -1.38 -2.84
CA LEU A 54 10.80 -0.47 -3.04
C LEU A 54 11.98 -1.16 -3.73
N ARG A 55 12.28 -2.40 -3.33
CA ARG A 55 13.34 -3.12 -3.99
C ARG A 55 13.01 -3.38 -5.46
N GLY A 56 11.75 -3.74 -5.74
CA GLY A 56 11.34 -3.98 -7.11
C GLY A 56 11.38 -2.71 -7.94
N TYR A 57 10.92 -1.61 -7.37
CA TYR A 57 10.89 -0.34 -8.05
C TYR A 57 12.32 0.14 -8.39
N LEU A 58 13.19 0.12 -7.40
CA LEU A 58 14.55 0.56 -7.59
C LEU A 58 15.32 -0.39 -8.51
N GLY A 59 15.07 -1.68 -8.38
CA GLY A 59 15.68 -2.67 -9.27
C GLY A 59 15.24 -2.46 -10.70
N GLY A 60 13.95 -2.20 -10.92
CA GLY A 60 13.46 -1.95 -12.25
C GLY A 60 14.10 -0.71 -12.87
N ARG A 61 14.27 0.34 -12.06
CA ARG A 61 14.94 1.55 -12.55
C ARG A 61 16.41 1.28 -12.88
N ALA A 62 17.03 0.36 -12.19
CA ALA A 62 18.41 -0.01 -12.44
C ALA A 62 18.54 -1.07 -13.53
N GLY A 63 17.43 -1.52 -14.09
CA GLY A 63 17.48 -2.48 -15.18
C GLY A 63 17.61 -3.93 -14.76
N THR A 64 17.34 -4.26 -13.50
CA THR A 64 17.42 -5.64 -13.06
C THR A 64 16.06 -6.19 -12.72
N SER A 65 15.85 -7.47 -12.94
CA SER A 65 14.61 -8.14 -12.56
C SER A 65 14.83 -9.14 -11.43
N LEU A 66 15.94 -9.02 -10.72
CA LEU A 66 16.23 -9.97 -9.66
C LEU A 66 15.38 -9.73 -8.43
N TYR A 67 14.96 -10.82 -7.81
CA TYR A 67 14.19 -10.77 -6.58
C TYR A 67 15.00 -11.44 -5.48
N TYR A 68 15.19 -10.74 -4.37
CA TYR A 68 15.97 -11.26 -3.26
C TYR A 68 15.00 -11.65 -2.15
N SER A 69 14.65 -12.91 -2.10
CA SER A 69 13.56 -13.38 -1.24
C SER A 69 13.84 -13.22 0.25
N ASP A 70 15.08 -13.12 0.65
CA ASP A 70 15.43 -13.04 2.07
C ASP A 70 15.95 -11.67 2.49
N ALA A 71 15.81 -10.67 1.63
CA ALA A 71 16.37 -9.37 1.95
C ALA A 71 15.51 -8.52 2.87
N THR A 72 14.22 -8.81 2.98
CA THR A 72 13.29 -7.93 3.71
C THR A 72 13.69 -7.67 5.14
N ARG A 73 14.17 -8.69 5.84
CA ARG A 73 14.54 -8.49 7.24
C ARG A 73 15.69 -7.51 7.37
N THR A 74 16.72 -7.68 6.55
CA THR A 74 17.87 -6.80 6.61
C THR A 74 17.46 -5.39 6.19
N ASP A 75 16.65 -5.28 5.17
CA ASP A 75 16.17 -3.99 4.70
C ASP A 75 15.36 -3.30 5.79
N ARG A 76 14.52 -4.05 6.52
CA ARG A 76 13.72 -3.45 7.58
C ARG A 76 14.62 -2.84 8.65
N THR A 77 15.64 -3.56 9.07
CA THR A 77 16.53 -3.06 10.11
C THR A 77 17.24 -1.80 9.65
N LYS A 78 17.74 -1.81 8.43
CA LYS A 78 18.44 -0.64 7.91
C LYS A 78 17.52 0.55 7.76
N MET A 79 16.31 0.33 7.26
CA MET A 79 15.34 1.40 7.08
C MET A 79 14.89 1.97 8.43
N GLU A 80 14.72 1.13 9.43
CA GLU A 80 14.32 1.62 10.75
C GLU A 80 15.36 2.56 11.30
N VAL A 81 16.62 2.16 11.24
CA VAL A 81 17.68 3.00 11.76
C VAL A 81 17.76 4.31 10.99
N TYR A 82 17.76 4.23 9.67
CA TYR A 82 17.88 5.43 8.85
C TYR A 82 16.68 6.35 9.01
N CYS A 83 15.48 5.80 8.95
CA CYS A 83 14.28 6.61 8.99
C CYS A 83 14.07 7.29 10.32
N ARG A 84 14.49 6.67 11.44
CA ARG A 84 14.36 7.35 12.73
C ARG A 84 15.18 8.61 12.78
N ALA A 85 16.27 8.66 12.03
CA ALA A 85 17.12 9.83 12.00
C ALA A 85 16.77 10.78 10.88
N HIS A 86 15.86 10.39 9.95
CA HIS A 86 15.57 11.18 8.77
C HIS A 86 14.08 11.15 8.44
N LEU A 87 13.26 11.61 9.36
CA LEU A 87 11.79 11.44 9.24
C LEU A 87 11.18 12.06 7.99
N ALA A 88 11.74 13.14 7.52
CA ALA A 88 11.16 13.84 6.37
C ALA A 88 11.64 13.35 5.02
N ILE A 89 12.59 12.44 4.99
CA ILE A 89 13.14 11.96 3.73
C ILE A 89 12.17 10.97 3.11
N GLY A 90 11.99 11.02 1.80
CA GLY A 90 11.12 10.09 1.10
C GLY A 90 11.66 8.68 1.13
N VAL A 91 10.79 7.69 1.19
CA VAL A 91 11.22 6.30 1.32
C VAL A 91 11.97 5.81 0.08
N ILE A 92 11.65 6.31 -1.11
CA ILE A 92 12.37 5.89 -2.30
C ILE A 92 13.82 6.37 -2.21
N SER A 93 14.04 7.59 -1.77
CA SER A 93 15.39 8.11 -1.61
C SER A 93 16.14 7.36 -0.52
N ALA A 94 15.48 7.11 0.61
CA ALA A 94 16.09 6.39 1.71
C ALA A 94 16.53 5.00 1.28
N MET A 95 15.64 4.26 0.65
CA MET A 95 15.95 2.91 0.22
C MET A 95 17.05 2.92 -0.85
N GLY A 96 17.01 3.91 -1.74
CA GLY A 96 18.04 4.04 -2.77
C GLY A 96 19.42 4.21 -2.17
N LEU A 97 19.54 4.95 -1.08
CA LEU A 97 20.82 5.11 -0.43
C LEU A 97 21.27 3.80 0.23
N LEU A 98 20.32 3.07 0.82
CA LEU A 98 20.66 1.87 1.56
C LEU A 98 21.03 0.69 0.67
N LEU A 99 20.62 0.71 -0.58
CA LEU A 99 20.92 -0.38 -1.50
C LEU A 99 22.23 -0.19 -2.25
N HIS A 100 22.90 0.89 -2.04
CA HIS A 100 24.18 1.13 -2.70
C HIS A 100 25.40 0.92 -1.77
#